data_fa22bcff00f7f97c8e9b64c49e1ded4e
#
_entry.id   fa22bcff00f7f97c8e9b64c49e1ded4e
#
_cell.length_a   1.000
_cell.length_b   1.000
_cell.length_c   1.000
_cell.angle_alpha   90.00
_cell.angle_beta   90.00
_cell.angle_gamma   90.00
#
_symmetry.space_group_name_H-M   'P 1'
#
loop_
_entity.id
_entity.type
_entity.pdbx_description
1 polymer ?
#
loop_
_entity_poly.entity_id
_entity_poly.type
_entity_poly.pdbx_seq_one_letter_code
_entity_poly.pdbx_strand_id
1 'polypeptide(L)'
;AEPVLERVIPFEGRSEEEVLKIAACIEEHFPHSMARAIVKGAEERGVVHAEEHAEVNYIVAHGIATTLHGKRAVIGSRHFVCEDEGVEITDEQQAKIDEFSGASSLIYLAVGEQLAGVLCINDPPRAEAARAVSLIKKCGIENVVMLTGDSRYAAEKIARQLGITEVHAQVLPEEKHSHIKRLKAQGHKVIMVGDGINDAPALAAADASVAMSDASDIAKETADITLR
;
A
#
# COMPACT_ATOMS: atom_id res chain seq x y z
N ALA A 1 4.34 9.24 -11.58
CA ALA A 1 5.55 8.43 -11.37
C ALA A 1 5.09 7.02 -11.02
N GLU A 2 5.80 6.01 -11.47
CA GLU A 2 5.49 4.62 -11.11
C GLU A 2 6.24 4.27 -9.82
N PRO A 3 5.65 3.41 -8.95
CA PRO A 3 6.36 2.86 -7.81
C PRO A 3 7.62 2.09 -8.26
N VAL A 4 8.67 2.20 -7.46
CA VAL A 4 9.97 1.57 -7.75
C VAL A 4 10.48 0.83 -6.52
N LEU A 5 10.96 -0.40 -6.70
CA LEU A 5 11.64 -1.14 -5.65
C LEU A 5 12.98 -0.48 -5.32
N GLU A 6 13.06 0.16 -4.16
CA GLU A 6 14.25 0.88 -3.71
C GLU A 6 15.23 -0.06 -3.01
N ARG A 7 14.73 -0.88 -2.10
CA ARG A 7 15.55 -1.75 -1.25
C ARG A 7 14.83 -3.04 -0.86
N VAL A 8 15.62 -4.06 -0.59
CA VAL A 8 15.18 -5.32 0.06
C VAL A 8 15.96 -5.46 1.36
N ILE A 9 15.27 -5.73 2.47
CA ILE A 9 15.86 -5.96 3.80
C ILE A 9 15.65 -7.44 4.13
N PRO A 10 16.66 -8.30 3.98
CA PRO A 10 16.52 -9.72 4.24
C PRO A 10 16.70 -10.05 5.72
N PHE A 11 16.03 -11.13 6.15
CA PHE A 11 16.10 -11.72 7.48
C PHE A 11 16.30 -13.23 7.42
N GLU A 12 16.51 -13.86 8.57
CA GLU A 12 16.65 -15.30 8.74
C GLU A 12 17.74 -15.93 7.86
N GLY A 13 18.87 -15.24 7.71
CA GLY A 13 20.02 -15.71 6.92
C GLY A 13 19.79 -15.76 5.41
N ARG A 14 18.68 -15.21 4.91
CA ARG A 14 18.38 -15.10 3.48
C ARG A 14 19.18 -13.98 2.84
N SER A 15 19.40 -14.10 1.53
CA SER A 15 19.94 -13.02 0.71
C SER A 15 18.82 -12.10 0.21
N GLU A 16 19.17 -10.87 -0.23
CA GLU A 16 18.24 -9.97 -0.90
C GLU A 16 17.62 -10.62 -2.16
N GLU A 17 18.43 -11.39 -2.89
CA GLU A 17 18.02 -12.09 -4.10
C GLU A 17 16.96 -13.15 -3.80
N GLU A 18 17.14 -13.95 -2.73
CA GLU A 18 16.18 -14.97 -2.31
C GLU A 18 14.85 -14.35 -1.89
N VAL A 19 14.87 -13.27 -1.10
CA VAL A 19 13.67 -12.56 -0.69
C VAL A 19 12.94 -12.00 -1.90
N LEU A 20 13.68 -11.37 -2.81
CA LEU A 20 13.10 -10.76 -4.01
C LEU A 20 12.55 -11.81 -4.98
N LYS A 21 13.23 -12.94 -5.14
CA LYS A 21 12.76 -14.07 -5.93
C LYS A 21 11.40 -14.58 -5.43
N ILE A 22 11.27 -14.80 -4.13
CA ILE A 22 10.01 -15.25 -3.53
C ILE A 22 8.91 -14.21 -3.71
N ALA A 23 9.20 -12.95 -3.41
CA ALA A 23 8.23 -11.88 -3.52
C ALA A 23 7.74 -11.71 -4.97
N ALA A 24 8.63 -11.69 -5.96
CA ALA A 24 8.28 -11.57 -7.37
C ALA A 24 7.43 -12.76 -7.85
N CYS A 25 7.79 -13.97 -7.45
CA CYS A 25 7.04 -15.20 -7.77
C CYS A 25 5.59 -15.13 -7.26
N ILE A 26 5.36 -14.61 -6.03
CA ILE A 26 4.01 -14.51 -5.46
C ILE A 26 3.22 -13.37 -6.12
N GLU A 27 3.86 -12.22 -6.37
CA GLU A 27 3.22 -10.99 -6.88
C GLU A 27 3.00 -10.98 -8.39
N GLU A 28 3.64 -11.88 -9.15
CA GLU A 28 3.57 -11.93 -10.63
C GLU A 28 2.13 -12.00 -11.17
N HIS A 29 1.25 -12.67 -10.45
CA HIS A 29 -0.14 -12.86 -10.88
C HIS A 29 -1.08 -11.69 -10.51
N PHE A 30 -0.57 -10.67 -9.81
CA PHE A 30 -1.39 -9.58 -9.30
C PHE A 30 -1.02 -8.23 -9.94
N PRO A 31 -1.83 -7.68 -10.84
CA PRO A 31 -1.48 -6.52 -11.65
C PRO A 31 -1.66 -5.17 -10.93
N HIS A 32 -1.41 -5.08 -9.63
CA HIS A 32 -1.41 -3.80 -8.92
C HIS A 32 -0.03 -3.12 -8.95
N SER A 33 0.02 -1.82 -8.65
CA SER A 33 1.21 -0.98 -8.84
C SER A 33 2.43 -1.46 -8.04
N MET A 34 2.22 -1.90 -6.79
CA MET A 34 3.28 -2.42 -5.93
C MET A 34 3.84 -3.75 -6.43
N ALA A 35 2.96 -4.68 -6.87
CA ALA A 35 3.35 -5.95 -7.48
C ALA A 35 4.25 -5.71 -8.70
N ARG A 36 3.82 -4.81 -9.60
CA ARG A 36 4.63 -4.45 -10.76
C ARG A 36 6.00 -3.89 -10.38
N ALA A 37 6.08 -3.09 -9.32
CA ALA A 37 7.35 -2.55 -8.83
C ALA A 37 8.29 -3.66 -8.33
N ILE A 38 7.75 -4.68 -7.67
CA ILE A 38 8.52 -5.83 -7.16
C ILE A 38 9.01 -6.68 -8.33
N VAL A 39 8.12 -7.09 -9.25
CA VAL A 39 8.47 -7.91 -10.41
C VAL A 39 9.50 -7.20 -11.30
N LYS A 40 9.26 -5.93 -11.64
CA LYS A 40 10.22 -5.12 -12.41
C LYS A 40 11.55 -4.94 -11.68
N GLY A 41 11.53 -4.73 -10.37
CA GLY A 41 12.73 -4.64 -9.56
C GLY A 41 13.54 -5.95 -9.50
N ALA A 42 12.89 -7.10 -9.62
CA ALA A 42 13.54 -8.40 -9.78
C ALA A 42 14.19 -8.52 -11.17
N GLU A 43 13.47 -8.19 -12.24
CA GLU A 43 13.98 -8.22 -13.61
C GLU A 43 15.21 -7.31 -13.79
N GLU A 44 15.15 -6.06 -13.29
CA GLU A 44 16.25 -5.10 -13.36
C GLU A 44 17.52 -5.56 -12.62
N ARG A 45 17.34 -6.39 -11.57
CA ARG A 45 18.46 -6.99 -10.80
C ARG A 45 18.88 -8.35 -11.33
N GLY A 46 18.28 -8.83 -12.43
CA GLY A 46 18.60 -10.12 -13.05
C GLY A 46 18.15 -11.32 -12.23
N VAL A 47 17.21 -11.14 -11.29
CA VAL A 47 16.64 -12.21 -10.49
C VAL A 47 15.59 -12.95 -11.32
N VAL A 48 15.95 -14.17 -11.73
CA VAL A 48 15.04 -15.06 -12.45
C VAL A 48 14.21 -15.84 -11.43
N HIS A 49 12.91 -15.75 -11.53
CA HIS A 49 11.98 -16.56 -10.73
C HIS A 49 11.20 -17.50 -11.64
N ALA A 50 10.91 -18.68 -11.15
CA ALA A 50 9.99 -19.63 -11.75
C ALA A 50 8.79 -19.79 -10.82
N GLU A 51 7.64 -20.16 -11.35
CA GLU A 51 6.49 -20.51 -10.51
C GLU A 51 6.85 -21.72 -9.62
N GLU A 52 7.09 -21.44 -8.35
CA GLU A 52 7.45 -22.46 -7.34
C GLU A 52 6.39 -22.57 -6.23
N HIS A 53 5.27 -21.86 -6.38
CA HIS A 53 4.18 -21.84 -5.40
C HIS A 53 3.02 -22.74 -5.82
N ALA A 54 2.26 -23.18 -4.81
CA ALA A 54 0.96 -23.81 -5.00
C ALA A 54 -0.12 -22.75 -5.33
N GLU A 55 -1.38 -23.10 -5.15
CA GLU A 55 -2.50 -22.19 -5.33
C GLU A 55 -2.33 -20.90 -4.49
N VAL A 56 -2.48 -19.74 -5.13
CA VAL A 56 -2.34 -18.43 -4.51
C VAL A 56 -3.71 -17.95 -4.06
N ASN A 57 -3.84 -17.64 -2.77
CA ASN A 57 -5.05 -17.08 -2.19
C ASN A 57 -4.86 -15.58 -1.95
N TYR A 58 -5.57 -14.76 -2.73
CA TYR A 58 -5.63 -13.32 -2.50
C TYR A 58 -6.60 -13.01 -1.36
N ILE A 59 -6.10 -12.36 -0.32
CA ILE A 59 -6.91 -11.86 0.79
C ILE A 59 -7.17 -10.38 0.54
N VAL A 60 -8.41 -10.08 0.15
CA VAL A 60 -8.81 -8.72 -0.25
C VAL A 60 -8.43 -7.71 0.82
N ALA A 61 -7.75 -6.64 0.39
CA ALA A 61 -7.33 -5.51 1.20
C ALA A 61 -6.12 -5.73 2.13
N HIS A 62 -5.64 -6.97 2.32
CA HIS A 62 -4.65 -7.28 3.33
C HIS A 62 -3.32 -7.76 2.74
N GLY A 63 -3.37 -8.67 1.77
CA GLY A 63 -2.16 -9.25 1.17
C GLY A 63 -2.45 -10.53 0.41
N ILE A 64 -1.39 -11.28 0.17
CA ILE A 64 -1.42 -12.55 -0.55
C ILE A 64 -0.88 -13.65 0.35
N ALA A 65 -1.58 -14.79 0.38
CA ALA A 65 -1.13 -15.99 1.03
C ALA A 65 -1.03 -17.15 0.03
N THR A 66 0.02 -17.93 0.12
CA THR A 66 0.24 -19.13 -0.70
C THR A 66 1.02 -20.19 0.07
N THR A 67 1.30 -21.31 -0.57
CA THR A 67 2.20 -22.34 -0.06
C THR A 67 3.43 -22.45 -0.95
N LEU A 68 4.61 -22.26 -0.38
CA LEU A 68 5.90 -22.39 -1.03
C LEU A 68 6.67 -23.55 -0.41
N HIS A 69 6.99 -24.57 -1.21
CA HIS A 69 7.68 -25.78 -0.74
C HIS A 69 7.06 -26.40 0.53
N GLY A 70 5.74 -26.43 0.61
CA GLY A 70 5.01 -26.99 1.76
C GLY A 70 4.95 -26.09 2.99
N LYS A 71 5.49 -24.88 2.93
CA LYS A 71 5.38 -23.85 3.99
C LYS A 71 4.44 -22.74 3.55
N ARG A 72 3.65 -22.21 4.49
CA ARG A 72 2.84 -21.03 4.24
C ARG A 72 3.75 -19.84 3.93
N ALA A 73 3.48 -19.12 2.87
CA ALA A 73 4.16 -17.88 2.51
C ALA A 73 3.12 -16.77 2.39
N VAL A 74 3.39 -15.62 3.00
CA VAL A 74 2.49 -14.47 3.01
C VAL A 74 3.25 -13.21 2.69
N ILE A 75 2.64 -12.33 1.87
CA ILE A 75 3.20 -11.04 1.50
C ILE A 75 2.12 -9.97 1.59
N GLY A 76 2.43 -8.83 2.19
CA GLY A 76 1.47 -7.74 2.34
C GLY A 76 1.87 -6.68 3.35
N SER A 77 0.85 -5.99 3.89
CA SER A 77 1.05 -4.96 4.91
C SER A 77 1.60 -5.54 6.22
N ARG A 78 2.17 -4.67 7.08
CA ARG A 78 2.58 -5.08 8.42
C ARG A 78 1.43 -5.68 9.21
N HIS A 79 0.26 -5.04 9.15
CA HIS A 79 -0.95 -5.53 9.81
C HIS A 79 -1.28 -6.96 9.39
N PHE A 80 -1.35 -7.21 8.08
CA PHE A 80 -1.64 -8.54 7.56
C PHE A 80 -0.64 -9.59 8.04
N VAL A 81 0.66 -9.33 7.88
CA VAL A 81 1.70 -10.32 8.20
C VAL A 81 1.85 -10.53 9.71
N CYS A 82 1.75 -9.46 10.53
CA CYS A 82 2.02 -9.56 11.96
C CYS A 82 0.76 -9.80 12.79
N GLU A 83 -0.38 -9.19 12.44
CA GLU A 83 -1.59 -9.27 13.27
C GLU A 83 -2.54 -10.35 12.77
N ASP A 84 -2.79 -10.44 11.45
CA ASP A 84 -3.70 -11.47 10.92
C ASP A 84 -3.01 -12.83 10.83
N GLU A 85 -1.75 -12.89 10.37
CA GLU A 85 -0.99 -14.12 10.19
C GLU A 85 -0.07 -14.48 11.38
N GLY A 86 0.04 -13.59 12.36
CA GLY A 86 0.71 -13.85 13.65
C GLY A 86 2.23 -13.93 13.60
N VAL A 87 2.86 -13.36 12.57
CA VAL A 87 4.33 -13.35 12.46
C VAL A 87 4.94 -12.31 13.40
N GLU A 88 5.76 -12.75 14.32
CA GLU A 88 6.45 -11.88 15.27
C GLU A 88 7.66 -11.20 14.61
N ILE A 89 7.84 -9.91 14.89
CA ILE A 89 9.01 -9.12 14.51
C ILE A 89 9.79 -8.83 15.78
N THR A 90 11.05 -9.24 15.82
CA THR A 90 11.93 -8.95 16.95
C THR A 90 12.36 -7.48 16.99
N ASP A 91 12.77 -6.98 18.16
CA ASP A 91 13.27 -5.60 18.31
C ASP A 91 14.48 -5.32 17.39
N GLU A 92 15.34 -6.33 17.16
CA GLU A 92 16.50 -6.21 16.26
C GLU A 92 16.04 -6.09 14.79
N GLN A 93 15.08 -6.89 14.38
CA GLN A 93 14.49 -6.80 13.03
C GLN A 93 13.80 -5.44 12.84
N GLN A 94 13.02 -4.99 13.82
CA GLN A 94 12.35 -3.69 13.76
C GLN A 94 13.38 -2.54 13.67
N ALA A 95 14.43 -2.55 14.46
CA ALA A 95 15.49 -1.54 14.39
C ALA A 95 16.15 -1.49 13.00
N LYS A 96 16.40 -2.65 12.39
CA LYS A 96 16.94 -2.73 11.03
C LYS A 96 15.95 -2.22 9.97
N ILE A 97 14.65 -2.50 10.13
CA ILE A 97 13.60 -1.97 9.25
C ILE A 97 13.59 -0.44 9.36
N ASP A 98 13.59 0.12 10.57
CA ASP A 98 13.54 1.56 10.81
C ASP A 98 14.79 2.29 10.27
N GLU A 99 15.96 1.67 10.36
CA GLU A 99 17.20 2.21 9.81
C GLU A 99 17.17 2.32 8.28
N PHE A 100 16.63 1.31 7.60
CA PHE A 100 16.76 1.20 6.15
C PHE A 100 15.50 1.54 5.35
N SER A 101 14.33 1.60 6.00
CA SER A 101 13.06 1.83 5.30
C SER A 101 12.89 3.26 4.77
N GLY A 102 13.50 4.23 5.41
CA GLY A 102 13.35 5.64 5.01
C GLY A 102 11.89 6.07 4.98
N ALA A 103 11.46 6.62 3.85
CA ALA A 103 10.08 7.06 3.62
C ALA A 103 9.34 6.17 2.60
N SER A 104 9.82 4.95 2.39
CA SER A 104 9.25 4.00 1.46
C SER A 104 8.01 3.33 2.06
N SER A 105 7.08 2.94 1.21
CA SER A 105 6.02 2.00 1.58
C SER A 105 6.63 0.63 1.79
N LEU A 106 6.25 -0.05 2.86
CA LEU A 106 6.84 -1.32 3.27
C LEU A 106 5.91 -2.49 2.96
N ILE A 107 6.46 -3.48 2.27
CA ILE A 107 5.79 -4.76 2.02
C ILE A 107 6.57 -5.84 2.76
N TYR A 108 5.87 -6.56 3.62
CA TYR A 108 6.42 -7.62 4.47
C TYR A 108 6.23 -8.97 3.79
N LEU A 109 7.28 -9.78 3.80
CA LEU A 109 7.25 -11.16 3.33
C LEU A 109 7.60 -12.10 4.49
N ALA A 110 6.74 -13.07 4.75
CA ALA A 110 7.04 -14.14 5.70
C ALA A 110 6.93 -15.52 5.05
N VAL A 111 7.72 -16.46 5.53
CA VAL A 111 7.72 -17.87 5.09
C VAL A 111 7.71 -18.76 6.32
N GLY A 112 6.65 -19.56 6.47
CA GLY A 112 6.33 -20.22 7.73
C GLY A 112 5.89 -19.15 8.75
N GLU A 113 6.45 -19.27 9.96
CA GLU A 113 6.16 -18.34 11.06
C GLU A 113 7.22 -17.23 11.21
N GLN A 114 8.09 -17.05 10.21
CA GLN A 114 9.25 -16.18 10.31
C GLN A 114 9.21 -15.09 9.24
N LEU A 115 9.58 -13.87 9.64
CA LEU A 115 9.80 -12.76 8.72
C LEU A 115 11.00 -13.07 7.80
N ALA A 116 10.73 -13.27 6.51
CA ALA A 116 11.77 -13.56 5.52
C ALA A 116 12.47 -12.29 5.02
N GLY A 117 11.72 -11.19 4.94
CA GLY A 117 12.26 -9.89 4.51
C GLY A 117 11.21 -8.81 4.41
N VAL A 118 11.68 -7.58 4.17
CA VAL A 118 10.86 -6.41 3.91
C VAL A 118 11.33 -5.74 2.63
N LEU A 119 10.38 -5.45 1.74
CA LEU A 119 10.62 -4.73 0.50
C LEU A 119 10.22 -3.26 0.67
N CYS A 120 11.12 -2.35 0.38
CA CYS A 120 10.90 -0.91 0.46
C CYS A 120 10.57 -0.39 -0.93
N ILE A 121 9.35 0.08 -1.12
CA ILE A 121 8.85 0.62 -2.38
C ILE A 121 8.79 2.14 -2.28
N ASN A 122 9.53 2.83 -3.15
CA ASN A 122 9.40 4.27 -3.29
C ASN A 122 8.26 4.57 -4.25
N ASP A 123 7.17 5.10 -3.71
CA ASP A 123 5.98 5.51 -4.48
C ASP A 123 5.84 7.04 -4.39
N PRO A 124 6.55 7.78 -5.25
CA PRO A 124 6.51 9.23 -5.21
C PRO A 124 5.15 9.74 -5.72
N PRO A 125 4.62 10.81 -5.13
CA PRO A 125 3.40 11.42 -5.61
C PRO A 125 3.55 11.86 -7.08
N ARG A 126 2.46 11.84 -7.82
CA ARG A 126 2.44 12.32 -9.21
C ARG A 126 2.90 13.78 -9.26
N ALA A 127 3.61 14.16 -10.32
CA ALA A 127 4.14 15.51 -10.47
C ALA A 127 3.05 16.60 -10.37
N GLU A 128 1.83 16.29 -10.81
CA GLU A 128 0.68 17.19 -10.82
C GLU A 128 -0.05 17.26 -9.46
N ALA A 129 0.20 16.34 -8.53
CA ALA A 129 -0.60 16.18 -7.32
C ALA A 129 -0.59 17.44 -6.44
N ALA A 130 0.58 18.06 -6.22
CA ALA A 130 0.68 19.29 -5.44
C ALA A 130 -0.11 20.46 -6.08
N ARG A 131 -0.05 20.55 -7.43
CA ARG A 131 -0.83 21.55 -8.18
C ARG A 131 -2.33 21.29 -8.07
N ALA A 132 -2.75 20.01 -8.16
CA ALA A 132 -4.15 19.62 -8.01
C ALA A 132 -4.70 20.02 -6.62
N VAL A 133 -3.97 19.69 -5.55
CA VAL A 133 -4.33 20.08 -4.18
C VAL A 133 -4.46 21.61 -4.05
N SER A 134 -3.50 22.36 -4.62
CA SER A 134 -3.56 23.83 -4.63
C SER A 134 -4.79 24.38 -5.36
N LEU A 135 -5.15 23.79 -6.51
CA LEU A 135 -6.33 24.19 -7.28
C LEU A 135 -7.63 23.87 -6.52
N ILE A 136 -7.73 22.69 -5.91
CA ILE A 136 -8.87 22.29 -5.08
C ILE A 136 -9.11 23.33 -3.97
N LYS A 137 -8.05 23.74 -3.27
CA LYS A 137 -8.15 24.79 -2.23
C LYS A 137 -8.61 26.13 -2.80
N LYS A 138 -8.14 26.52 -3.99
CA LYS A 138 -8.60 27.76 -4.68
C LYS A 138 -10.06 27.70 -5.11
N CYS A 139 -10.62 26.51 -5.33
CA CYS A 139 -12.04 26.32 -5.63
C CYS A 139 -12.95 26.40 -4.39
N GLY A 140 -12.40 26.72 -3.21
CA GLY A 140 -13.17 26.89 -1.98
C GLY A 140 -13.26 25.65 -1.09
N ILE A 141 -12.50 24.59 -1.38
CA ILE A 141 -12.37 23.44 -0.50
C ILE A 141 -11.28 23.76 0.52
N GLU A 142 -11.70 24.15 1.74
CA GLU A 142 -10.78 24.64 2.77
C GLU A 142 -9.92 23.52 3.36
N ASN A 143 -10.50 22.34 3.58
CA ASN A 143 -9.85 21.24 4.25
C ASN A 143 -9.57 20.10 3.26
N VAL A 144 -8.29 19.76 3.10
CA VAL A 144 -7.84 18.57 2.36
C VAL A 144 -7.17 17.63 3.35
N VAL A 145 -7.72 16.43 3.48
CA VAL A 145 -7.29 15.42 4.45
C VAL A 145 -6.71 14.22 3.70
N MET A 146 -5.58 13.70 4.17
CA MET A 146 -4.98 12.47 3.66
C MET A 146 -5.31 11.30 4.60
N LEU A 147 -5.90 10.23 4.04
CA LEU A 147 -6.12 8.95 4.73
C LEU A 147 -5.29 7.88 4.03
N THR A 148 -4.33 7.28 4.72
CA THR A 148 -3.45 6.26 4.14
C THR A 148 -3.15 5.13 5.11
N GLY A 149 -2.95 3.92 4.58
CA GLY A 149 -2.43 2.77 5.32
C GLY A 149 -0.93 2.82 5.58
N ASP A 150 -0.20 3.75 4.92
CA ASP A 150 1.25 3.89 5.05
C ASP A 150 1.69 4.31 6.46
N SER A 151 3.00 4.14 6.73
CA SER A 151 3.60 4.60 7.97
C SER A 151 3.43 6.11 8.14
N ARG A 152 3.35 6.56 9.41
CA ARG A 152 3.22 7.99 9.73
C ARG A 152 4.31 8.83 9.07
N TYR A 153 5.57 8.35 9.08
CA TYR A 153 6.70 9.06 8.50
C TYR A 153 6.55 9.26 6.98
N ALA A 154 6.17 8.21 6.24
CA ALA A 154 5.93 8.28 4.81
C ALA A 154 4.76 9.24 4.48
N ALA A 155 3.64 9.09 5.19
CA ALA A 155 2.46 9.92 5.00
C ALA A 155 2.73 11.40 5.26
N GLU A 156 3.40 11.76 6.35
CA GLU A 156 3.75 13.15 6.68
C GLU A 156 4.72 13.77 5.67
N LYS A 157 5.67 12.98 5.13
CA LYS A 157 6.59 13.45 4.09
C LYS A 157 5.83 13.80 2.81
N ILE A 158 4.94 12.90 2.35
CA ILE A 158 4.13 13.11 1.14
C ILE A 158 3.16 14.28 1.35
N ALA A 159 2.47 14.34 2.48
CA ALA A 159 1.54 15.42 2.78
C ALA A 159 2.21 16.81 2.75
N ARG A 160 3.42 16.92 3.30
CA ARG A 160 4.22 18.16 3.21
C ARG A 160 4.52 18.56 1.77
N GLN A 161 4.87 17.60 0.91
CA GLN A 161 5.12 17.85 -0.52
C GLN A 161 3.86 18.32 -1.24
N LEU A 162 2.70 17.81 -0.86
CA LEU A 162 1.41 18.14 -1.46
C LEU A 162 0.74 19.38 -0.85
N GLY A 163 1.27 19.93 0.25
CA GLY A 163 0.67 21.03 0.98
C GLY A 163 -0.61 20.63 1.73
N ILE A 164 -0.71 19.38 2.16
CA ILE A 164 -1.78 18.84 2.99
C ILE A 164 -1.34 18.92 4.46
N THR A 165 -2.20 19.46 5.32
CA THR A 165 -1.90 19.70 6.74
C THR A 165 -2.50 18.67 7.68
N GLU A 166 -3.58 18.01 7.28
CA GLU A 166 -4.25 16.98 8.07
C GLU A 166 -4.00 15.60 7.47
N VAL A 167 -3.36 14.72 8.26
CA VAL A 167 -2.94 13.38 7.83
C VAL A 167 -3.33 12.35 8.87
N HIS A 168 -4.00 11.31 8.43
CA HIS A 168 -4.25 10.10 9.20
C HIS A 168 -3.52 8.95 8.52
N ALA A 169 -2.45 8.47 9.15
CA ALA A 169 -1.62 7.38 8.70
C ALA A 169 -2.00 6.07 9.41
N GLN A 170 -1.58 4.94 8.85
CA GLN A 170 -1.85 3.59 9.38
C GLN A 170 -3.37 3.32 9.54
N VAL A 171 -4.17 3.89 8.64
CA VAL A 171 -5.65 3.78 8.66
C VAL A 171 -6.06 2.49 7.95
N LEU A 172 -6.79 1.65 8.64
CA LEU A 172 -7.37 0.45 8.05
C LEU A 172 -8.53 0.80 7.07
N PRO A 173 -8.84 -0.08 6.12
CA PRO A 173 -9.92 0.18 5.15
C PRO A 173 -11.27 0.54 5.79
N GLU A 174 -11.68 -0.17 6.84
CA GLU A 174 -12.91 0.08 7.59
C GLU A 174 -12.88 1.39 8.39
N GLU A 175 -11.69 1.84 8.79
CA GLU A 175 -11.53 3.11 9.48
C GLU A 175 -11.69 4.30 8.53
N LYS A 176 -11.30 4.15 7.24
CA LYS A 176 -11.54 5.19 6.22
C LYS A 176 -13.02 5.54 6.11
N HIS A 177 -13.89 4.53 6.05
CA HIS A 177 -15.34 4.71 6.06
C HIS A 177 -15.83 5.44 7.32
N SER A 178 -15.31 5.05 8.48
CA SER A 178 -15.66 5.67 9.76
C SER A 178 -15.23 7.13 9.83
N HIS A 179 -14.07 7.50 9.25
CA HIS A 179 -13.63 8.88 9.10
C HIS A 179 -14.60 9.72 8.28
N ILE A 180 -15.04 9.22 7.12
CA ILE A 180 -16.03 9.92 6.29
C ILE A 180 -17.33 10.16 7.05
N LYS A 181 -17.86 9.13 7.72
CA LYS A 181 -19.09 9.27 8.52
C LYS A 181 -18.95 10.30 9.64
N ARG A 182 -17.81 10.35 10.31
CA ARG A 182 -17.54 11.33 11.39
C ARG A 182 -17.53 12.74 10.85
N LEU A 183 -16.87 13.01 9.74
CA LEU A 183 -16.86 14.34 9.11
C LEU A 183 -18.27 14.79 8.71
N LYS A 184 -19.07 13.90 8.12
CA LYS A 184 -20.47 14.18 7.77
C LYS A 184 -21.33 14.45 9.01
N ALA A 185 -21.14 13.71 10.10
CA ALA A 185 -21.85 13.94 11.36
C ALA A 185 -21.49 15.30 12.01
N GLN A 186 -20.32 15.85 11.70
CA GLN A 186 -19.89 17.20 12.09
C GLN A 186 -20.45 18.30 11.17
N GLY A 187 -21.25 17.95 10.16
CA GLY A 187 -21.89 18.87 9.24
C GLY A 187 -21.08 19.23 7.99
N HIS A 188 -19.92 18.56 7.78
CA HIS A 188 -19.11 18.78 6.60
C HIS A 188 -19.72 18.08 5.37
N LYS A 189 -19.58 18.71 4.20
CA LYS A 189 -19.73 18.04 2.90
C LYS A 189 -18.42 17.42 2.49
N VAL A 190 -18.43 16.13 2.22
CA VAL A 190 -17.21 15.33 2.00
C VAL A 190 -17.15 14.85 0.56
N ILE A 191 -16.03 15.16 -0.10
CA ILE A 191 -15.65 14.57 -1.38
C ILE A 191 -14.55 13.55 -1.08
N MET A 192 -14.76 12.30 -1.46
CA MET A 192 -13.75 11.24 -1.35
C MET A 192 -13.11 10.98 -2.71
N VAL A 193 -11.77 10.93 -2.73
CA VAL A 193 -10.99 10.51 -3.91
C VAL A 193 -10.25 9.24 -3.55
N GLY A 194 -10.36 8.21 -4.37
CA GLY A 194 -9.73 6.91 -4.12
C GLY A 194 -9.44 6.16 -5.41
N ASP A 195 -8.61 5.11 -5.31
CA ASP A 195 -8.18 4.29 -6.45
C ASP A 195 -8.28 2.78 -6.21
N GLY A 196 -8.43 2.36 -4.96
CA GLY A 196 -8.41 0.96 -4.55
C GLY A 196 -9.77 0.35 -4.23
N ILE A 197 -9.79 -0.98 -4.24
CA ILE A 197 -10.93 -1.79 -3.74
C ILE A 197 -11.24 -1.42 -2.29
N ASN A 198 -10.21 -1.14 -1.52
CA ASN A 198 -10.26 -0.78 -0.10
C ASN A 198 -10.93 0.57 0.17
N ASP A 199 -11.03 1.42 -0.84
CA ASP A 199 -11.65 2.72 -0.74
C ASP A 199 -13.15 2.69 -1.07
N ALA A 200 -13.66 1.61 -1.66
CA ALA A 200 -15.06 1.50 -2.08
C ALA A 200 -16.08 1.82 -0.97
N PRO A 201 -15.93 1.32 0.27
CA PRO A 201 -16.85 1.68 1.36
C PRO A 201 -16.78 3.16 1.74
N ALA A 202 -15.61 3.79 1.65
CA ALA A 202 -15.42 5.22 1.92
C ALA A 202 -15.96 6.08 0.78
N LEU A 203 -15.74 5.68 -0.48
CA LEU A 203 -16.32 6.33 -1.67
C LEU A 203 -17.85 6.34 -1.59
N ALA A 204 -18.47 5.19 -1.28
CA ALA A 204 -19.93 5.08 -1.14
C ALA A 204 -20.51 5.93 0.02
N ALA A 205 -19.73 6.20 1.07
CA ALA A 205 -20.18 6.97 2.23
C ALA A 205 -20.08 8.49 2.05
N ALA A 206 -19.29 8.97 1.09
CA ALA A 206 -19.07 10.39 0.83
C ALA A 206 -20.34 11.09 0.27
N ASP A 207 -20.35 12.42 0.23
CA ASP A 207 -21.39 13.18 -0.45
C ASP A 207 -21.15 13.27 -1.96
N ALA A 208 -19.89 13.17 -2.37
CA ALA A 208 -19.47 12.95 -3.75
C ALA A 208 -18.18 12.11 -3.75
N SER A 209 -18.01 11.28 -4.75
CA SER A 209 -16.86 10.37 -4.85
C SER A 209 -16.23 10.39 -6.23
N VAL A 210 -14.91 10.30 -6.25
CA VAL A 210 -14.10 10.36 -7.47
C VAL A 210 -13.14 9.18 -7.50
N ALA A 211 -13.21 8.34 -8.54
CA ALA A 211 -12.22 7.32 -8.81
C ALA A 211 -11.19 7.81 -9.82
N MET A 212 -9.92 7.45 -9.59
CA MET A 212 -8.83 7.76 -10.51
C MET A 212 -8.92 6.89 -11.78
N SER A 213 -8.29 7.33 -12.86
CA SER A 213 -8.30 6.62 -14.16
C SER A 213 -7.73 5.19 -14.09
N ASP A 214 -6.77 4.98 -13.23
CA ASP A 214 -6.10 3.70 -12.94
C ASP A 214 -6.67 2.96 -11.71
N ALA A 215 -7.79 3.44 -11.17
CA ALA A 215 -8.50 2.80 -10.07
C ALA A 215 -9.01 1.40 -10.44
N SER A 216 -9.22 0.58 -9.42
CA SER A 216 -9.85 -0.73 -9.57
C SER A 216 -11.27 -0.61 -10.15
N ASP A 217 -11.75 -1.66 -10.80
CA ASP A 217 -13.10 -1.67 -11.38
C ASP A 217 -14.17 -1.45 -10.32
N ILE A 218 -14.00 -2.02 -9.12
CA ILE A 218 -14.91 -1.82 -7.99
C ILE A 218 -14.95 -0.35 -7.56
N ALA A 219 -13.80 0.32 -7.47
CA ALA A 219 -13.75 1.74 -7.13
C ALA A 219 -14.43 2.60 -8.21
N LYS A 220 -14.21 2.27 -9.50
CA LYS A 220 -14.84 2.96 -10.63
C LYS A 220 -16.37 2.78 -10.68
N GLU A 221 -16.86 1.58 -10.36
CA GLU A 221 -18.30 1.30 -10.29
C GLU A 221 -18.97 1.97 -9.07
N THR A 222 -18.23 2.18 -8.00
CA THR A 222 -18.75 2.78 -6.77
C THR A 222 -18.74 4.31 -6.80
N ALA A 223 -17.81 4.92 -7.52
CA ALA A 223 -17.63 6.37 -7.55
C ALA A 223 -18.67 7.07 -8.45
N ASP A 224 -19.09 8.28 -8.03
CA ASP A 224 -19.97 9.14 -8.84
C ASP A 224 -19.28 9.67 -10.10
N ILE A 225 -17.95 9.86 -10.03
CA ILE A 225 -17.14 10.40 -11.11
C ILE A 225 -15.91 9.50 -11.29
N THR A 226 -15.65 9.09 -12.53
CA THR A 226 -14.39 8.42 -12.90
C THR A 226 -13.57 9.35 -13.79
N LEU A 227 -12.34 9.63 -13.39
CA LEU A 227 -11.39 10.37 -14.23
C LEU A 227 -10.89 9.45 -15.36
N ARG A 228 -10.60 10.02 -16.52
CA ARG A 228 -10.07 9.31 -17.70
C ARG A 228 -8.68 9.80 -18.07
#